data_ef5d1729d1fa7e2090242516c94f9ee5
#
_entry.id   ef5d1729d1fa7e2090242516c94f9ee5
#
_cell.length_a   1.000
_cell.length_b   1.000
_cell.length_c   1.000
_cell.angle_alpha   90.00
_cell.angle_beta   90.00
_cell.angle_gamma   90.00
#
_symmetry.space_group_name_H-M   'P 1'
#
loop_
_entity.id
_entity.type
_entity.pdbx_description
1 polymer ?
#
loop_
_entity_poly.entity_id
_entity_poly.type
_entity_poly.pdbx_seq_one_letter_code
_entity_poly.pdbx_strand_id
1 'polypeptide(L)'
;MRAHRSSRRLRTAVACLTGSALLAASVTAVAVAAEAPSVAPQREASSPIFSAPVAPDVSPPMSALTAAGGQRTVSTARILNERGAPGAGRAATSPSADAALQTSAPALAVGPTIANFEGVSNQDNFTLFGGRVNPPDPIGDVGPNHYVEMTNLAYQVFDKSGTPLIPATPIGALWAGFAVNDCTEGSGDPVVLYDQLTGRWLLSQFTTSGLDDPTKPFWNCVAISTTGDPTGTYYRYAFKTENFQYFPDYPKYGVWTDSYVLTTREFGPTVEYGIGVYALEKNKMVNGQPARVVSYFLDGNAPDMLPLVGDGLLPADIDGMTKPREDSAIPIVGTQDDGGGYGATSDALNVWDLRVKWRSTPTSSLTLATQLPVAAFDSQFPCAPTARDCLPQPGITDPTQYLDVLSYRQRPTWRLAYRSFKGVESLVTAQSVEASPGQAGMRWYEVRRGSAGTYAVAQQGTYAPADGVHRWMGSIAQDKKGNMALGYSVVNGVDVYPGIRYTGRSAAAPLGTMNLAEGTIINGSGVQTTTNSRWGDYTSMNVDPSDDCTFWYVNEYYTAAGQASSPAGWQTRIASFRLPGC
;
A
#
# COMPACT_ATOMS: atom_id res chain seq x y z
N MET A 1 -77.39 -12.52 -20.63
CA MET A 1 -78.33 -13.66 -20.64
C MET A 1 -77.75 -14.81 -19.83
N ARG A 2 -78.51 -15.19 -18.77
CA ARG A 2 -78.53 -16.46 -18.01
C ARG A 2 -77.20 -17.17 -17.70
N ALA A 3 -76.73 -17.26 -16.47
CA ALA A 3 -77.22 -17.85 -15.22
C ALA A 3 -77.55 -19.34 -15.25
N HIS A 4 -76.82 -20.15 -14.47
CA HIS A 4 -77.24 -21.21 -13.55
C HIS A 4 -75.99 -21.95 -13.04
N ARG A 5 -75.66 -21.92 -11.76
CA ARG A 5 -76.17 -22.52 -10.49
C ARG A 5 -76.12 -24.08 -10.45
N SER A 6 -75.45 -24.48 -9.37
CA SER A 6 -75.69 -25.59 -8.41
C SER A 6 -75.02 -26.92 -8.78
N SER A 7 -74.57 -27.78 -7.88
CA SER A 7 -74.87 -28.00 -6.45
C SER A 7 -73.91 -29.02 -5.85
N ARG A 8 -73.78 -28.98 -4.55
CA ARG A 8 -73.17 -29.90 -3.57
C ARG A 8 -73.37 -31.43 -3.90
N ARG A 9 -72.36 -32.22 -3.52
CA ARG A 9 -72.59 -33.43 -2.69
C ARG A 9 -71.36 -33.78 -1.86
N LEU A 10 -71.56 -33.88 -0.57
CA LEU A 10 -70.74 -34.47 0.51
C LEU A 10 -70.64 -36.00 0.26
N ARG A 11 -69.50 -36.61 0.49
CA ARG A 11 -69.40 -37.98 1.02
C ARG A 11 -68.18 -38.12 1.90
N THR A 12 -68.46 -38.51 3.13
CA THR A 12 -67.58 -38.88 4.25
C THR A 12 -67.04 -40.29 4.04
N ALA A 13 -65.79 -40.59 4.36
CA ALA A 13 -65.25 -41.87 4.83
C ALA A 13 -63.87 -41.67 5.40
N VAL A 14 -63.74 -41.62 6.70
CA VAL A 14 -63.20 -42.62 7.63
C VAL A 14 -61.68 -42.90 7.52
N ALA A 15 -61.02 -42.59 8.64
CA ALA A 15 -59.65 -42.63 9.08
C ALA A 15 -58.88 -43.94 8.89
N CYS A 16 -57.57 -43.83 8.72
CA CYS A 16 -56.60 -44.69 9.38
C CYS A 16 -55.36 -43.89 9.81
N LEU A 17 -55.13 -43.87 11.12
CA LEU A 17 -53.97 -43.29 11.76
C LEU A 17 -52.75 -44.22 11.55
N THR A 18 -51.66 -43.68 11.04
CA THR A 18 -50.31 -44.17 11.39
C THR A 18 -49.45 -42.96 11.73
N GLY A 19 -49.05 -42.88 12.97
CA GLY A 19 -48.21 -41.84 13.48
C GLY A 19 -46.77 -41.97 13.01
N SER A 20 -46.23 -40.87 12.49
CA SER A 20 -44.78 -40.65 12.41
C SER A 20 -44.50 -39.31 13.08
N ALA A 21 -43.91 -39.38 14.24
CA ALA A 21 -43.44 -38.19 14.98
C ALA A 21 -42.24 -37.58 14.24
N LEU A 22 -42.43 -36.44 13.59
CA LEU A 22 -41.35 -35.56 13.17
C LEU A 22 -40.97 -34.67 14.37
N LEU A 23 -39.80 -34.91 14.95
CA LEU A 23 -39.16 -33.93 15.84
C LEU A 23 -38.74 -32.72 15.00
N ALA A 24 -39.47 -31.65 15.11
CA ALA A 24 -39.02 -30.33 14.66
C ALA A 24 -38.04 -29.75 15.69
N ALA A 25 -36.76 -29.83 15.41
CA ALA A 25 -35.74 -29.08 16.17
C ALA A 25 -35.86 -27.59 15.79
N SER A 26 -36.46 -26.82 16.64
CA SER A 26 -36.44 -25.34 16.56
C SER A 26 -35.05 -24.86 16.89
N VAL A 27 -34.27 -24.50 15.87
CA VAL A 27 -33.04 -23.72 16.04
C VAL A 27 -33.45 -22.29 16.37
N THR A 28 -33.43 -21.93 17.62
CA THR A 28 -33.48 -20.53 18.07
C THR A 28 -32.17 -19.87 17.70
N ALA A 29 -32.17 -19.10 16.63
CA ALA A 29 -31.08 -18.19 16.34
C ALA A 29 -31.03 -17.12 17.45
N VAL A 30 -30.05 -17.23 18.32
CA VAL A 30 -29.72 -16.14 19.25
C VAL A 30 -29.09 -15.05 18.40
N ALA A 31 -29.86 -14.00 18.11
CA ALA A 31 -29.32 -12.77 17.56
C ALA A 31 -28.45 -12.14 18.67
N VAL A 32 -27.14 -12.29 18.54
CA VAL A 32 -26.20 -11.48 19.31
C VAL A 32 -26.38 -10.06 18.78
N ALA A 33 -27.02 -9.22 19.55
CA ALA A 33 -27.06 -7.78 19.31
C ALA A 33 -25.59 -7.31 19.35
N ALA A 34 -25.05 -6.89 18.21
CA ALA A 34 -23.78 -6.20 18.18
C ALA A 34 -23.96 -4.92 19.00
N GLU A 35 -23.25 -4.81 20.12
CA GLU A 35 -23.12 -3.55 20.84
C GLU A 35 -22.65 -2.49 19.85
N ALA A 36 -23.35 -1.35 19.84
CA ALA A 36 -22.93 -0.19 19.08
C ALA A 36 -21.50 0.18 19.53
N PRO A 37 -20.56 0.41 18.59
CA PRO A 37 -19.19 0.74 18.94
C PRO A 37 -19.20 1.96 19.87
N SER A 38 -18.60 1.83 21.05
CA SER A 38 -18.38 2.97 21.93
C SER A 38 -17.49 3.94 21.17
N VAL A 39 -18.00 5.15 20.90
CA VAL A 39 -17.19 6.21 20.33
C VAL A 39 -16.12 6.55 21.35
N ALA A 40 -14.90 6.06 21.14
CA ALA A 40 -13.77 6.48 21.94
C ALA A 40 -13.64 8.00 21.84
N PRO A 41 -13.25 8.72 22.91
CA PRO A 41 -13.07 10.16 22.86
C PRO A 41 -12.09 10.49 21.73
N GLN A 42 -12.45 11.43 20.85
CA GLN A 42 -11.60 11.92 19.78
C GLN A 42 -10.29 12.41 20.38
N ARG A 43 -9.20 11.74 20.07
CA ARG A 43 -7.87 12.14 20.52
C ARG A 43 -7.26 13.02 19.45
N GLU A 44 -6.93 14.26 19.80
CA GLU A 44 -6.17 15.15 18.93
C GLU A 44 -4.70 14.74 18.91
N ALA A 45 -4.10 14.80 17.71
CA ALA A 45 -2.65 14.77 17.55
C ALA A 45 -2.04 16.08 18.11
N SER A 46 -0.71 16.20 18.02
CA SER A 46 0.00 17.44 18.31
C SER A 46 -0.59 18.64 17.56
N SER A 47 -0.30 19.86 18.01
CA SER A 47 -0.71 21.06 17.29
C SER A 47 -0.08 21.12 15.89
N PRO A 48 -0.82 21.60 14.86
CA PRO A 48 -0.27 21.72 13.51
C PRO A 48 0.87 22.74 13.43
N ILE A 49 1.91 22.41 12.68
CA ILE A 49 2.98 23.33 12.33
C ILE A 49 2.85 23.69 10.84
N PHE A 50 2.77 24.97 10.51
CA PHE A 50 2.69 25.46 9.14
C PHE A 50 4.03 26.04 8.70
N SER A 51 4.53 25.61 7.53
CA SER A 51 5.73 26.23 6.95
C SER A 51 5.44 27.59 6.35
N ALA A 52 6.50 28.39 6.17
CA ALA A 52 6.48 29.46 5.16
C ALA A 52 6.28 28.85 3.76
N PRO A 53 5.74 29.64 2.78
CA PRO A 53 5.62 29.17 1.41
C PRO A 53 7.01 28.83 0.82
N VAL A 54 7.15 27.63 0.25
CA VAL A 54 8.34 27.16 -0.46
C VAL A 54 8.18 27.42 -1.94
N ALA A 55 9.06 28.22 -2.52
CA ALA A 55 9.04 28.52 -3.96
C ALA A 55 9.64 27.35 -4.74
N PRO A 56 8.99 26.93 -5.86
CA PRO A 56 9.59 25.95 -6.74
C PRO A 56 10.57 26.58 -7.70
N ASP A 57 11.36 25.72 -8.36
CA ASP A 57 11.92 26.00 -9.68
C ASP A 57 11.27 25.12 -10.75
N VAL A 58 11.76 25.19 -11.98
CA VAL A 58 11.31 24.35 -13.10
C VAL A 58 12.49 23.53 -13.60
N SER A 59 12.34 22.21 -13.65
CA SER A 59 13.38 21.33 -14.20
C SER A 59 13.54 21.52 -15.72
N PRO A 60 14.68 21.13 -16.30
CA PRO A 60 14.71 20.76 -17.72
C PRO A 60 13.69 19.65 -18.03
N PRO A 61 13.29 19.44 -19.31
CA PRO A 61 12.50 18.25 -19.66
C PRO A 61 13.21 16.97 -19.23
N MET A 62 12.45 16.01 -18.70
CA MET A 62 13.01 14.73 -18.25
C MET A 62 13.79 14.01 -19.37
N SER A 63 13.30 14.13 -20.62
CA SER A 63 13.97 13.62 -21.81
C SER A 63 15.37 14.21 -22.05
N ALA A 64 15.67 15.39 -21.53
CA ALA A 64 17.00 16.01 -21.63
C ALA A 64 17.94 15.61 -20.47
N LEU A 65 17.40 15.05 -19.37
CA LEU A 65 18.16 14.68 -18.16
C LEU A 65 18.86 13.33 -18.30
N THR A 66 18.41 12.47 -19.21
CA THR A 66 18.98 11.13 -19.46
C THR A 66 20.43 11.18 -19.99
N ALA A 67 20.82 12.28 -20.65
CA ALA A 67 22.16 12.47 -21.20
C ALA A 67 23.20 12.99 -20.18
N ALA A 68 22.76 13.46 -19.02
CA ALA A 68 23.60 14.14 -18.03
C ALA A 68 24.12 13.19 -16.91
N GLY A 69 24.06 11.88 -17.09
CA GLY A 69 24.48 10.86 -16.13
C GLY A 69 25.93 11.06 -15.67
N GLY A 70 26.12 11.86 -14.65
CA GLY A 70 27.36 11.87 -13.87
C GLY A 70 27.43 10.55 -13.09
N GLN A 71 28.44 9.76 -13.32
CA GLN A 71 28.78 8.62 -12.46
C GLN A 71 28.97 9.15 -11.03
N ARG A 72 27.97 8.91 -10.19
CA ARG A 72 28.15 8.99 -8.74
C ARG A 72 28.39 7.59 -8.23
N THR A 73 29.48 7.41 -7.51
CA THR A 73 29.67 6.24 -6.66
C THR A 73 28.49 6.20 -5.68
N VAL A 74 27.66 5.18 -5.79
CA VAL A 74 26.70 4.85 -4.75
C VAL A 74 27.50 4.66 -3.48
N SER A 75 27.33 5.55 -2.53
CA SER A 75 27.58 5.19 -1.13
C SER A 75 26.81 3.89 -0.91
N THR A 76 27.50 2.81 -0.60
CA THR A 76 26.92 1.51 -0.30
C THR A 76 25.65 1.76 0.50
N ALA A 77 24.50 1.29 -0.04
CA ALA A 77 23.19 1.54 0.57
C ALA A 77 23.34 1.32 2.08
N ARG A 78 23.23 2.39 2.86
CA ARG A 78 23.27 2.24 4.30
C ARG A 78 22.08 1.40 4.64
N ILE A 79 22.35 0.19 5.11
CA ILE A 79 21.36 -0.56 5.86
C ILE A 79 21.11 0.30 7.10
N LEU A 80 20.08 1.11 7.05
CA LEU A 80 19.54 1.69 8.26
C LEU A 80 19.11 0.47 9.07
N ASN A 81 19.83 0.22 10.15
CA ASN A 81 19.38 -0.79 11.09
C ASN A 81 18.01 -0.34 11.53
N GLU A 82 16.96 -0.92 10.95
CA GLU A 82 15.63 -0.74 11.47
C GLU A 82 15.71 -1.10 12.94
N ARG A 83 15.58 -0.10 13.79
CA ARG A 83 15.50 -0.32 15.21
C ARG A 83 14.29 -1.20 15.41
N GLY A 84 14.50 -2.35 16.04
CA GLY A 84 13.42 -3.31 16.28
C GLY A 84 12.25 -2.59 16.92
N ALA A 85 11.02 -3.01 16.60
CA ALA A 85 9.83 -2.46 17.24
C ALA A 85 10.07 -2.36 18.76
N PRO A 86 9.83 -1.18 19.37
CA PRO A 86 9.93 -1.06 20.81
C PRO A 86 9.04 -2.12 21.45
N GLY A 87 9.60 -3.10 22.16
CA GLY A 87 8.85 -4.16 22.80
C GLY A 87 8.95 -5.55 22.16
N ALA A 88 9.83 -5.79 21.19
CA ALA A 88 10.09 -7.12 20.58
C ALA A 88 10.49 -8.26 21.53
N GLY A 89 10.24 -8.14 22.83
CA GLY A 89 10.48 -9.13 23.86
C GLY A 89 9.23 -9.71 24.50
N ARG A 90 8.03 -9.39 24.04
CA ARG A 90 6.82 -10.02 24.56
C ARG A 90 6.66 -11.38 23.88
N ALA A 91 6.69 -12.45 24.69
CA ALA A 91 6.36 -13.77 24.19
C ALA A 91 5.02 -13.71 23.46
N ALA A 92 5.00 -14.17 22.20
CA ALA A 92 3.77 -14.31 21.44
C ALA A 92 2.76 -15.09 22.30
N THR A 93 1.67 -14.46 22.64
CA THR A 93 0.47 -15.22 23.05
C THR A 93 0.11 -16.06 21.84
N SER A 94 -0.26 -17.32 22.05
CA SER A 94 -0.64 -18.21 20.94
C SER A 94 -1.59 -17.45 20.01
N PRO A 95 -1.27 -17.36 18.71
CA PRO A 95 -2.07 -16.55 17.79
C PRO A 95 -3.51 -17.04 17.79
N SER A 96 -4.45 -16.13 17.91
CA SER A 96 -5.86 -16.46 17.71
C SER A 96 -6.05 -16.83 16.25
N ALA A 97 -6.84 -17.90 15.99
CA ALA A 97 -7.07 -18.36 14.62
C ALA A 97 -7.70 -17.21 13.78
N ASP A 98 -7.15 -16.95 12.61
CA ASP A 98 -7.67 -15.94 11.67
C ASP A 98 -9.06 -16.35 11.17
N ALA A 99 -10.11 -15.72 11.72
CA ALA A 99 -11.50 -16.00 11.37
C ALA A 99 -11.88 -15.50 9.95
N ALA A 100 -11.03 -14.70 9.30
CA ALA A 100 -11.23 -14.21 7.93
C ALA A 100 -10.39 -15.00 6.90
N LEU A 101 -9.76 -16.10 7.30
CA LEU A 101 -8.89 -16.91 6.45
C LEU A 101 -9.66 -17.63 5.35
N GLN A 102 -9.23 -17.43 4.11
CA GLN A 102 -9.66 -18.14 2.92
C GLN A 102 -8.55 -19.13 2.50
N THR A 103 -8.78 -20.42 2.74
CA THR A 103 -7.84 -21.51 2.40
C THR A 103 -8.11 -22.17 1.06
N SER A 104 -9.26 -21.88 0.43
CA SER A 104 -9.63 -22.46 -0.86
C SER A 104 -9.29 -21.51 -2.00
N ALA A 105 -8.61 -22.04 -3.03
CA ALA A 105 -8.44 -21.32 -4.29
C ALA A 105 -9.77 -21.30 -5.05
N PRO A 106 -10.21 -20.12 -5.57
CA PRO A 106 -11.39 -20.01 -6.41
C PRO A 106 -11.18 -20.70 -7.78
N ALA A 107 -12.27 -21.14 -8.40
CA ALA A 107 -12.21 -21.78 -9.71
C ALA A 107 -12.49 -20.83 -10.89
N LEU A 108 -13.14 -19.67 -10.65
CA LEU A 108 -13.49 -18.72 -11.69
C LEU A 108 -12.24 -17.93 -12.15
N ALA A 109 -11.89 -18.03 -13.43
CA ALA A 109 -10.69 -17.39 -13.96
C ALA A 109 -10.69 -15.86 -13.77
N VAL A 110 -9.52 -15.32 -13.42
CA VAL A 110 -9.31 -13.86 -13.24
C VAL A 110 -9.15 -13.13 -14.59
N GLY A 111 -8.84 -13.84 -15.66
CA GLY A 111 -8.47 -13.28 -16.96
C GLY A 111 -6.93 -13.16 -17.13
N PRO A 112 -6.44 -13.10 -18.38
CA PRO A 112 -5.03 -12.95 -18.65
C PRO A 112 -4.55 -11.50 -18.49
N THR A 113 -3.22 -11.31 -18.45
CA THR A 113 -2.62 -9.99 -18.58
C THR A 113 -2.83 -9.41 -19.98
N ILE A 114 -3.02 -8.09 -20.07
CA ILE A 114 -3.17 -7.31 -21.31
C ILE A 114 -1.80 -6.79 -21.74
N ALA A 115 -1.09 -6.10 -20.84
CA ALA A 115 0.31 -5.78 -20.99
C ALA A 115 1.12 -6.53 -19.94
N ASN A 116 2.36 -6.92 -20.27
CA ASN A 116 3.23 -7.66 -19.36
C ASN A 116 4.68 -7.53 -19.83
N PHE A 117 5.47 -6.66 -19.20
CA PHE A 117 6.83 -6.32 -19.64
C PHE A 117 7.77 -6.05 -18.45
N GLU A 118 9.08 -6.09 -18.74
CA GLU A 118 10.11 -5.81 -17.76
C GLU A 118 10.13 -4.33 -17.39
N GLY A 119 10.28 -4.05 -16.10
CA GLY A 119 10.61 -2.73 -15.59
C GLY A 119 12.12 -2.59 -15.30
N VAL A 120 12.47 -1.73 -14.33
CA VAL A 120 13.84 -1.50 -13.88
C VAL A 120 14.40 -2.75 -13.22
N SER A 121 15.68 -3.01 -13.43
CA SER A 121 16.42 -4.14 -12.85
C SER A 121 17.61 -3.69 -12.00
N ASN A 122 18.13 -4.59 -11.17
CA ASN A 122 19.40 -4.35 -10.48
C ASN A 122 20.61 -4.28 -11.44
N GLN A 123 20.46 -4.81 -12.65
CA GLN A 123 21.46 -4.64 -13.70
C GLN A 123 21.47 -3.20 -14.23
N ASP A 124 20.30 -2.54 -14.31
CA ASP A 124 20.23 -1.12 -14.67
C ASP A 124 20.92 -0.26 -13.59
N ASN A 125 20.67 -0.55 -12.31
CA ASN A 125 21.39 0.12 -11.22
C ASN A 125 22.90 -0.08 -11.32
N PHE A 126 23.37 -1.30 -11.62
CA PHE A 126 24.80 -1.54 -11.84
C PHE A 126 25.35 -0.74 -13.01
N THR A 127 24.60 -0.64 -14.10
CA THR A 127 25.00 0.14 -15.29
C THR A 127 25.07 1.64 -14.98
N LEU A 128 24.10 2.15 -14.19
CA LEU A 128 24.01 3.57 -13.84
C LEU A 128 25.03 4.01 -12.78
N PHE A 129 25.29 3.15 -11.79
CA PHE A 129 26.02 3.53 -10.59
C PHE A 129 27.34 2.77 -10.37
N GLY A 130 27.60 1.70 -11.11
CA GLY A 130 28.72 0.77 -10.86
C GLY A 130 28.54 -0.08 -9.61
N GLY A 131 27.36 -0.06 -9.00
CA GLY A 131 27.01 -0.80 -7.79
C GLY A 131 25.60 -1.40 -7.85
N ARG A 132 25.35 -2.41 -7.02
CA ARG A 132 24.06 -3.07 -6.87
C ARG A 132 23.31 -2.45 -5.69
N VAL A 133 22.00 -2.29 -5.82
CA VAL A 133 21.12 -1.71 -4.80
C VAL A 133 20.14 -2.79 -4.33
N ASN A 134 19.94 -2.91 -3.03
CA ASN A 134 18.97 -3.81 -2.41
C ASN A 134 18.46 -3.21 -1.09
N PRO A 135 17.15 -3.14 -0.89
CA PRO A 135 16.05 -3.66 -1.72
C PRO A 135 15.71 -2.78 -2.93
N PRO A 136 14.87 -3.26 -3.89
CA PRO A 136 14.45 -2.48 -5.05
C PRO A 136 13.39 -1.43 -4.75
N ASP A 137 12.48 -1.68 -3.83
CA ASP A 137 11.33 -0.85 -3.47
C ASP A 137 10.53 -0.37 -4.70
N PRO A 138 10.02 -1.28 -5.55
CA PRO A 138 9.39 -0.90 -6.79
C PRO A 138 8.04 -0.25 -6.55
N ILE A 139 7.81 0.89 -7.17
CA ILE A 139 6.55 1.60 -7.17
C ILE A 139 6.27 2.13 -8.57
N GLY A 140 5.01 2.18 -8.97
CA GLY A 140 4.65 2.73 -10.26
C GLY A 140 3.22 3.22 -10.29
N ASP A 141 2.90 4.06 -11.27
CA ASP A 141 1.55 4.49 -11.52
C ASP A 141 1.29 4.65 -13.01
N VAL A 142 0.00 4.68 -13.37
CA VAL A 142 -0.48 4.75 -14.74
C VAL A 142 -1.24 6.04 -14.99
N GLY A 143 -0.84 6.78 -16.01
CA GLY A 143 -1.60 7.90 -16.56
C GLY A 143 -2.38 7.50 -17.83
N PRO A 144 -3.03 8.44 -18.53
CA PRO A 144 -3.78 8.13 -19.75
C PRO A 144 -2.95 7.46 -20.86
N ASN A 145 -1.68 7.82 -21.00
CA ASN A 145 -0.82 7.37 -22.11
C ASN A 145 0.49 6.72 -21.65
N HIS A 146 0.84 6.81 -20.38
CA HIS A 146 2.16 6.43 -19.87
C HIS A 146 2.05 5.57 -18.61
N TYR A 147 3.08 4.79 -18.37
CA TYR A 147 3.38 4.17 -17.08
C TYR A 147 4.73 4.72 -16.59
N VAL A 148 4.79 5.14 -15.34
CA VAL A 148 6.03 5.59 -14.71
C VAL A 148 6.36 4.65 -13.57
N GLU A 149 7.57 4.09 -13.59
CA GLU A 149 8.11 3.27 -12.53
C GLU A 149 9.25 4.01 -11.82
N MET A 150 9.32 3.86 -10.52
CA MET A 150 10.48 4.21 -9.70
C MET A 150 10.92 3.01 -8.87
N THR A 151 12.21 2.90 -8.69
CA THR A 151 12.85 1.94 -7.78
C THR A 151 13.93 2.66 -6.98
N ASN A 152 14.50 2.03 -6.00
CA ASN A 152 15.79 2.45 -5.45
C ASN A 152 16.88 2.24 -6.50
N LEU A 153 17.52 3.17 -7.07
CA LEU A 153 17.65 4.62 -7.06
C LEU A 153 17.39 5.18 -8.47
N ALA A 154 16.50 4.52 -9.22
CA ALA A 154 16.24 4.83 -10.62
C ALA A 154 14.75 5.04 -10.90
N TYR A 155 14.45 5.76 -11.98
CA TYR A 155 13.11 5.82 -12.55
C TYR A 155 13.14 5.48 -14.03
N GLN A 156 12.00 5.04 -14.56
CA GLN A 156 11.81 4.76 -15.99
C GLN A 156 10.39 5.14 -16.42
N VAL A 157 10.24 5.62 -17.67
CA VAL A 157 8.94 5.97 -18.25
C VAL A 157 8.68 5.11 -19.46
N PHE A 158 7.48 4.54 -19.53
CA PHE A 158 7.03 3.69 -20.62
C PHE A 158 5.76 4.23 -21.28
N ASP A 159 5.54 3.90 -22.54
CA ASP A 159 4.20 3.87 -23.07
C ASP A 159 3.41 2.66 -22.50
N LYS A 160 2.12 2.59 -22.75
CA LYS A 160 1.28 1.49 -22.23
C LYS A 160 1.51 0.13 -22.91
N SER A 161 2.34 0.07 -23.95
CA SER A 161 2.78 -1.18 -24.57
C SER A 161 4.06 -1.75 -23.93
N GLY A 162 4.71 -0.97 -23.05
CA GLY A 162 5.97 -1.32 -22.42
C GLY A 162 7.20 -0.83 -23.18
N THR A 163 7.02 0.05 -24.19
CA THR A 163 8.15 0.67 -24.88
C THR A 163 8.74 1.78 -23.99
N PRO A 164 10.05 1.72 -23.64
CA PRO A 164 10.67 2.80 -22.87
C PRO A 164 10.72 4.11 -23.66
N LEU A 165 10.12 5.17 -23.08
CA LEU A 165 10.21 6.54 -23.57
C LEU A 165 11.35 7.30 -22.89
N ILE A 166 11.59 7.01 -21.62
CA ILE A 166 12.77 7.40 -20.87
C ILE A 166 13.41 6.11 -20.36
N PRO A 167 14.67 5.80 -20.68
CA PRO A 167 15.37 4.64 -20.14
C PRO A 167 15.59 4.78 -18.63
N ALA A 168 15.99 3.69 -17.97
CA ALA A 168 16.37 3.75 -16.56
C ALA A 168 17.35 4.88 -16.31
N THR A 169 16.98 5.80 -15.41
CA THR A 169 17.68 7.06 -15.16
C THR A 169 17.80 7.28 -13.65
N PRO A 170 18.93 7.78 -13.13
CA PRO A 170 19.08 8.06 -11.70
C PRO A 170 18.03 9.05 -11.20
N ILE A 171 17.42 8.77 -10.04
CA ILE A 171 16.41 9.66 -9.44
C ILE A 171 16.97 11.07 -9.25
N GLY A 172 18.22 11.19 -8.78
CA GLY A 172 18.88 12.48 -8.58
C GLY A 172 18.99 13.34 -9.84
N ALA A 173 18.93 12.75 -11.04
CA ALA A 173 18.97 13.51 -12.29
C ALA A 173 17.79 14.47 -12.43
N LEU A 174 16.60 14.12 -11.93
CA LEU A 174 15.44 15.01 -11.90
C LEU A 174 15.71 16.31 -11.14
N TRP A 175 16.63 16.28 -10.19
CA TRP A 175 17.00 17.40 -9.32
C TRP A 175 18.28 18.12 -9.74
N ALA A 176 18.86 17.78 -10.89
CA ALA A 176 20.08 18.43 -11.38
C ALA A 176 19.90 19.95 -11.44
N GLY A 177 20.82 20.70 -10.81
CA GLY A 177 20.78 22.16 -10.71
C GLY A 177 19.73 22.74 -9.76
N PHE A 178 19.04 21.91 -8.97
CA PHE A 178 18.08 22.37 -7.97
C PHE A 178 18.80 23.01 -6.78
N ALA A 179 18.19 24.06 -6.19
CA ALA A 179 18.83 24.85 -5.13
C ALA A 179 19.12 24.04 -3.86
N VAL A 180 18.29 23.05 -3.54
CA VAL A 180 18.55 22.11 -2.45
C VAL A 180 19.36 20.95 -3.00
N ASN A 181 20.69 21.08 -2.90
CA ASN A 181 21.63 20.12 -3.50
C ASN A 181 21.45 18.68 -2.98
N ASP A 182 21.01 18.51 -1.73
CA ASP A 182 20.79 17.18 -1.15
C ASP A 182 19.76 16.36 -1.94
N CYS A 183 18.74 16.99 -2.58
CA CYS A 183 17.81 16.32 -3.47
C CYS A 183 18.48 15.70 -4.72
N THR A 184 19.70 16.15 -5.10
CA THR A 184 20.42 15.58 -6.25
C THR A 184 21.08 14.24 -5.95
N GLU A 185 21.08 13.80 -4.69
CA GLU A 185 21.85 12.63 -4.26
C GLU A 185 21.17 11.30 -4.59
N GLY A 186 19.89 11.26 -4.91
CA GLY A 186 19.17 10.01 -5.18
C GLY A 186 19.27 9.06 -3.98
N SER A 187 18.47 9.32 -2.93
CA SER A 187 18.68 8.66 -1.64
C SER A 187 17.75 7.48 -1.37
N GLY A 188 16.70 7.29 -2.16
CA GLY A 188 15.82 6.12 -2.06
C GLY A 188 14.40 6.41 -1.60
N ASP A 189 13.67 5.35 -1.38
CA ASP A 189 12.25 5.25 -1.11
C ASP A 189 11.42 6.21 -1.98
N PRO A 190 11.59 6.13 -3.31
CA PRO A 190 10.87 7.03 -4.20
C PRO A 190 9.39 6.69 -4.21
N VAL A 191 8.56 7.69 -4.47
CA VAL A 191 7.13 7.48 -4.73
C VAL A 191 6.74 8.19 -6.01
N VAL A 192 5.96 7.51 -6.86
CA VAL A 192 5.31 8.10 -8.02
C VAL A 192 3.81 7.95 -7.92
N LEU A 193 3.08 9.01 -8.25
CA LEU A 193 1.62 9.05 -8.33
C LEU A 193 1.17 9.81 -9.58
N TYR A 194 0.06 9.38 -10.17
CA TYR A 194 -0.68 10.14 -11.16
C TYR A 194 -1.93 10.75 -10.53
N ASP A 195 -1.92 12.05 -10.35
CA ASP A 195 -3.09 12.80 -9.90
C ASP A 195 -4.13 12.92 -11.02
N GLN A 196 -5.11 12.02 -11.01
CA GLN A 196 -6.18 11.98 -12.00
C GLN A 196 -7.03 13.26 -12.02
N LEU A 197 -7.16 13.95 -10.88
CA LEU A 197 -8.00 15.16 -10.75
C LEU A 197 -7.39 16.38 -11.45
N THR A 198 -6.07 16.43 -11.57
CA THR A 198 -5.34 17.55 -12.18
C THR A 198 -4.58 17.17 -13.44
N GLY A 199 -4.46 15.87 -13.74
CA GLY A 199 -3.68 15.37 -14.86
C GLY A 199 -2.19 15.65 -14.68
N ARG A 200 -1.62 15.38 -13.49
CA ARG A 200 -0.22 15.64 -13.14
C ARG A 200 0.43 14.42 -12.52
N TRP A 201 1.72 14.28 -12.73
CA TRP A 201 2.57 13.31 -12.06
C TRP A 201 3.23 13.95 -10.84
N LEU A 202 3.27 13.22 -9.74
CA LEU A 202 4.06 13.52 -8.57
C LEU A 202 5.18 12.48 -8.50
N LEU A 203 6.44 12.92 -8.42
CA LEU A 203 7.60 12.09 -8.14
C LEU A 203 8.30 12.61 -6.89
N SER A 204 8.75 11.71 -6.03
CA SER A 204 9.38 12.11 -4.78
C SER A 204 10.55 11.23 -4.39
N GLN A 205 11.38 11.75 -3.49
CA GLN A 205 12.39 11.04 -2.71
C GLN A 205 12.69 11.79 -1.43
N PHE A 206 13.27 11.11 -0.44
CA PHE A 206 13.85 11.76 0.74
C PHE A 206 15.34 12.04 0.55
N THR A 207 15.95 12.75 1.51
CA THR A 207 17.40 12.95 1.57
C THR A 207 18.01 12.25 2.78
N THR A 208 19.28 11.85 2.69
CA THR A 208 19.99 11.09 3.72
C THR A 208 21.22 11.84 4.30
N SER A 209 21.55 13.01 3.78
CA SER A 209 22.73 13.77 4.21
C SER A 209 22.78 14.06 5.72
N GLY A 210 21.60 14.22 6.36
CA GLY A 210 21.48 14.42 7.80
C GLY A 210 21.85 13.20 8.65
N LEU A 211 21.94 12.00 8.06
CA LEU A 211 22.41 10.81 8.77
C LEU A 211 23.93 10.86 9.02
N ASP A 212 24.66 11.52 8.14
CA ASP A 212 26.12 11.69 8.24
C ASP A 212 26.51 12.98 8.94
N ASP A 213 25.72 14.04 8.74
CA ASP A 213 25.97 15.38 9.26
C ASP A 213 24.71 15.90 9.97
N PRO A 214 24.65 15.85 11.30
CA PRO A 214 23.47 16.27 12.07
C PRO A 214 23.17 17.79 11.97
N THR A 215 24.02 18.56 11.31
CA THR A 215 23.75 19.98 11.03
C THR A 215 22.91 20.17 9.78
N LYS A 216 22.77 19.13 8.95
CA LYS A 216 21.95 19.14 7.74
C LYS A 216 20.52 18.71 8.03
N PRO A 217 19.53 19.39 7.45
CA PRO A 217 18.15 18.96 7.54
C PRO A 217 17.87 17.74 6.64
N PHE A 218 16.84 17.00 6.98
CA PHE A 218 16.21 16.07 6.05
C PHE A 218 15.13 16.78 5.22
N TRP A 219 14.99 16.35 3.97
CA TRP A 219 14.05 16.92 3.03
C TRP A 219 13.17 15.85 2.40
N ASN A 220 11.91 16.19 2.21
CA ASN A 220 11.03 15.53 1.26
C ASN A 220 11.12 16.33 -0.06
N CYS A 221 11.80 15.77 -1.05
CA CYS A 221 11.96 16.36 -2.38
C CYS A 221 10.77 15.91 -3.25
N VAL A 222 9.96 16.86 -3.72
CA VAL A 222 8.71 16.58 -4.45
C VAL A 222 8.69 17.33 -5.76
N ALA A 223 8.48 16.61 -6.86
CA ALA A 223 8.39 17.17 -8.20
C ALA A 223 6.99 16.92 -8.80
N ILE A 224 6.35 17.98 -9.31
CA ILE A 224 5.03 17.92 -9.94
C ILE A 224 5.18 18.23 -11.43
N SER A 225 4.74 17.33 -12.31
CA SER A 225 4.83 17.57 -13.76
C SER A 225 4.04 18.81 -14.18
N THR A 226 4.57 19.58 -15.12
CA THR A 226 3.90 20.80 -15.61
C THR A 226 2.73 20.47 -16.53
N THR A 227 2.69 19.25 -17.08
CA THR A 227 1.63 18.71 -17.95
C THR A 227 1.31 17.28 -17.59
N GLY A 228 0.40 16.62 -18.30
CA GLY A 228 0.13 15.19 -18.17
C GLY A 228 1.19 14.28 -18.80
N ASP A 229 2.17 14.83 -19.49
CA ASP A 229 3.30 14.10 -20.08
C ASP A 229 4.44 14.00 -19.05
N PRO A 230 4.80 12.80 -18.55
CA PRO A 230 5.86 12.63 -17.58
C PRO A 230 7.27 12.83 -18.14
N THR A 231 7.43 12.90 -19.46
CA THR A 231 8.74 13.14 -20.10
C THR A 231 9.11 14.62 -20.17
N GLY A 232 8.17 15.51 -19.80
CA GLY A 232 8.29 16.96 -19.81
C GLY A 232 9.02 17.55 -18.60
N THR A 233 8.70 18.79 -18.27
CA THR A 233 9.29 19.55 -17.16
C THR A 233 8.51 19.37 -15.87
N TYR A 234 9.14 19.66 -14.73
CA TYR A 234 8.56 19.53 -13.41
C TYR A 234 8.77 20.79 -12.56
N TYR A 235 7.78 21.18 -11.78
CA TYR A 235 7.92 22.09 -10.65
C TYR A 235 8.53 21.32 -9.49
N ARG A 236 9.72 21.73 -8.99
CA ARG A 236 10.48 21.02 -7.95
C ARG A 236 10.41 21.78 -6.63
N TYR A 237 10.09 21.06 -5.58
CA TYR A 237 9.97 21.56 -4.22
C TYR A 237 10.82 20.72 -3.27
N ALA A 238 11.33 21.33 -2.20
CA ALA A 238 11.91 20.62 -1.07
C ALA A 238 11.25 21.10 0.23
N PHE A 239 10.61 20.20 0.94
CA PHE A 239 9.99 20.46 2.23
C PHE A 239 10.82 19.81 3.33
N LYS A 240 11.21 20.58 4.34
CA LYS A 240 11.89 20.04 5.52
C LYS A 240 10.92 19.15 6.30
N THR A 241 11.48 18.12 6.93
CA THR A 241 10.75 17.39 7.97
C THR A 241 10.41 18.34 9.13
N GLU A 242 9.41 18.01 9.92
CA GLU A 242 8.93 18.85 11.02
C GLU A 242 10.05 19.22 11.97
N ASN A 243 10.80 18.22 12.45
CA ASN A 243 12.08 18.43 13.07
C ASN A 243 13.16 18.12 12.03
N PHE A 244 13.96 19.11 11.66
CA PHE A 244 14.97 18.97 10.59
C PHE A 244 16.01 17.86 10.86
N GLN A 245 16.09 17.32 12.07
CA GLN A 245 16.94 16.19 12.46
C GLN A 245 16.23 14.83 12.42
N TYR A 246 14.94 14.78 12.06
CA TYR A 246 14.21 13.52 11.96
C TYR A 246 14.26 13.00 10.53
N PHE A 247 14.80 11.79 10.37
CA PHE A 247 14.90 11.12 9.07
C PHE A 247 13.53 10.59 8.66
N PRO A 248 12.97 11.01 7.50
CA PRO A 248 11.63 10.67 7.04
C PRO A 248 11.62 9.36 6.23
N ASP A 249 11.90 8.25 6.88
CA ASP A 249 11.92 6.92 6.29
C ASP A 249 10.52 6.45 5.84
N TYR A 250 10.47 5.55 4.89
CA TYR A 250 9.26 4.86 4.46
C TYR A 250 8.10 5.81 4.06
N PRO A 251 8.33 6.80 3.19
CA PRO A 251 7.31 7.78 2.81
C PRO A 251 6.13 7.12 2.09
N LYS A 252 4.92 7.52 2.43
CA LYS A 252 3.67 7.11 1.76
C LYS A 252 2.88 8.35 1.37
N TYR A 253 2.62 8.50 0.07
CA TYR A 253 1.87 9.64 -0.46
C TYR A 253 0.44 9.25 -0.81
N GLY A 254 -0.47 10.23 -0.82
CA GLY A 254 -1.83 10.10 -1.32
C GLY A 254 -2.30 11.40 -1.95
N VAL A 255 -3.10 11.27 -3.00
CA VAL A 255 -3.74 12.39 -3.70
C VAL A 255 -5.09 12.67 -3.06
N TRP A 256 -5.29 13.91 -2.62
CA TRP A 256 -6.60 14.41 -2.21
C TRP A 256 -7.03 15.58 -3.10
N THR A 257 -8.21 16.13 -2.84
CA THR A 257 -8.78 17.20 -3.69
C THR A 257 -7.96 18.48 -3.68
N ASP A 258 -7.40 18.84 -2.53
CA ASP A 258 -6.70 20.11 -2.28
C ASP A 258 -5.30 19.95 -1.68
N SER A 259 -4.91 18.71 -1.36
CA SER A 259 -3.64 18.37 -0.73
C SER A 259 -3.01 17.14 -1.36
N TYR A 260 -1.68 17.08 -1.42
CA TYR A 260 -0.96 15.83 -1.43
C TYR A 260 -0.62 15.51 0.02
N VAL A 261 -0.92 14.31 0.47
CA VAL A 261 -0.68 13.90 1.85
C VAL A 261 0.46 12.92 1.90
N LEU A 262 1.35 13.12 2.84
CA LEU A 262 2.53 12.29 3.06
C LEU A 262 2.53 11.81 4.50
N THR A 263 2.82 10.53 4.71
CA THR A 263 3.19 9.98 6.02
C THR A 263 4.57 9.36 5.93
N THR A 264 5.34 9.46 7.02
CA THR A 264 6.71 8.95 7.12
C THR A 264 6.92 8.27 8.46
N ARG A 265 7.83 7.30 8.51
CA ARG A 265 8.42 6.84 9.78
C ARG A 265 9.61 7.75 10.08
N GLU A 266 9.62 8.35 11.25
CA GLU A 266 10.66 9.32 11.58
C GLU A 266 11.53 8.85 12.74
N PHE A 267 12.84 9.00 12.54
CA PHE A 267 13.86 8.64 13.49
C PHE A 267 14.78 9.85 13.71
N GLY A 268 15.10 10.13 14.95
CA GLY A 268 15.96 11.25 15.27
C GLY A 268 16.81 11.01 16.53
N PRO A 269 17.68 11.97 16.89
CA PRO A 269 18.60 11.80 18.02
C PRO A 269 17.87 11.70 19.38
N THR A 270 16.66 12.25 19.47
CA THR A 270 15.84 12.27 20.70
C THR A 270 14.55 11.47 20.59
N VAL A 271 14.22 10.98 19.39
CA VAL A 271 13.04 10.16 19.11
C VAL A 271 13.52 8.88 18.47
N GLU A 272 13.23 7.77 19.11
CA GLU A 272 13.58 6.48 18.55
C GLU A 272 12.66 6.13 17.38
N TYR A 273 11.37 6.53 17.46
CA TYR A 273 10.37 6.27 16.44
C TYR A 273 9.16 7.20 16.58
N GLY A 274 8.66 7.69 15.46
CA GLY A 274 7.42 8.43 15.35
C GLY A 274 6.88 8.44 13.93
N ILE A 275 5.66 8.95 13.76
CA ILE A 275 5.04 9.13 12.44
C ILE A 275 4.89 10.61 12.15
N GLY A 276 5.55 11.07 11.09
CA GLY A 276 5.28 12.35 10.46
C GLY A 276 4.03 12.29 9.60
N VAL A 277 3.18 13.30 9.68
CA VAL A 277 2.00 13.46 8.80
C VAL A 277 2.05 14.85 8.20
N TYR A 278 2.07 14.92 6.87
CA TYR A 278 2.23 16.17 6.13
C TYR A 278 1.10 16.34 5.13
N ALA A 279 0.56 17.54 5.01
CA ALA A 279 -0.26 17.92 3.86
C ALA A 279 0.41 19.06 3.10
N LEU A 280 0.57 18.89 1.79
CA LEU A 280 1.20 19.83 0.87
C LEU A 280 0.11 20.60 0.11
N GLU A 281 0.26 21.92 -0.04
CA GLU A 281 -0.73 22.80 -0.68
C GLU A 281 -0.82 22.54 -2.21
N LYS A 282 -1.52 21.46 -2.58
CA LYS A 282 -1.59 20.89 -3.92
C LYS A 282 -1.91 21.93 -5.00
N ASN A 283 -2.94 22.80 -4.77
CA ASN A 283 -3.36 23.76 -5.77
C ASN A 283 -2.27 24.79 -6.13
N LYS A 284 -1.35 25.05 -5.21
CA LYS A 284 -0.18 25.88 -5.48
C LYS A 284 0.87 25.10 -6.26
N MET A 285 1.13 23.85 -5.87
CA MET A 285 2.15 23.01 -6.48
C MET A 285 1.87 22.72 -7.95
N VAL A 286 0.63 22.37 -8.30
CA VAL A 286 0.25 22.05 -9.70
C VAL A 286 0.32 23.26 -10.64
N ASN A 287 0.37 24.47 -10.08
CA ASN A 287 0.48 25.74 -10.82
C ASN A 287 1.86 26.39 -10.68
N GLY A 288 2.88 25.70 -10.12
CA GLY A 288 4.22 26.23 -9.98
C GLY A 288 4.30 27.48 -9.09
N GLN A 289 3.44 27.57 -8.08
CA GLN A 289 3.41 28.69 -7.14
C GLN A 289 4.04 28.30 -5.81
N PRO A 290 4.54 29.26 -5.01
CA PRO A 290 5.00 28.98 -3.67
C PRO A 290 3.93 28.27 -2.85
N ALA A 291 4.26 27.07 -2.32
CA ALA A 291 3.35 26.18 -1.63
C ALA A 291 3.77 25.99 -0.16
N ARG A 292 2.78 25.82 0.71
CA ARG A 292 2.98 25.55 2.14
C ARG A 292 2.83 24.07 2.42
N VAL A 293 3.39 23.66 3.56
CA VAL A 293 3.12 22.37 4.18
C VAL A 293 2.57 22.60 5.58
N VAL A 294 1.64 21.76 6.00
CA VAL A 294 1.28 21.59 7.40
C VAL A 294 1.75 20.21 7.84
N SER A 295 2.36 20.13 9.01
CA SER A 295 2.91 18.90 9.57
C SER A 295 2.39 18.63 10.97
N TYR A 296 2.37 17.34 11.31
CA TYR A 296 2.11 16.77 12.62
C TYR A 296 3.15 15.70 12.91
N PHE A 297 3.46 15.52 14.17
CA PHE A 297 4.29 14.43 14.63
C PHE A 297 3.54 13.59 15.68
N LEU A 298 3.40 12.30 15.40
CA LEU A 298 2.78 11.32 16.30
C LEU A 298 3.92 10.55 16.98
N ASP A 299 4.20 10.91 18.24
CA ASP A 299 5.35 10.39 18.97
C ASP A 299 5.13 8.93 19.39
N GLY A 300 5.78 8.00 18.71
CA GLY A 300 5.75 6.57 19.00
C GLY A 300 6.42 6.18 20.33
N ASN A 301 7.19 7.09 20.97
CA ASN A 301 7.70 6.83 22.31
C ASN A 301 6.62 6.99 23.40
N ALA A 302 5.51 7.65 23.09
CA ALA A 302 4.37 7.72 23.99
C ALA A 302 3.64 6.36 24.01
N PRO A 303 3.53 5.68 25.16
CA PRO A 303 3.01 4.30 25.22
C PRO A 303 1.58 4.14 24.71
N ASP A 304 0.79 5.20 24.77
CA ASP A 304 -0.58 5.24 24.33
C ASP A 304 -0.74 5.70 22.87
N MET A 305 0.32 6.19 22.22
CA MET A 305 0.35 6.52 20.80
C MET A 305 0.86 5.35 19.95
N LEU A 306 1.86 4.62 20.44
CA LEU A 306 2.50 3.54 19.70
C LEU A 306 1.50 2.48 19.16
N PRO A 307 0.52 1.99 19.94
CA PRO A 307 -0.49 1.06 19.41
C PRO A 307 -1.34 1.64 18.29
N LEU A 308 -1.53 2.97 18.28
CA LEU A 308 -2.42 3.66 17.34
C LEU A 308 -1.76 3.94 15.98
N VAL A 309 -0.44 4.03 15.97
CA VAL A 309 0.32 4.33 14.74
C VAL A 309 1.03 3.10 14.19
N GLY A 310 1.25 2.06 15.02
CA GLY A 310 1.94 0.84 14.63
C GLY A 310 3.28 1.12 13.98
N ASP A 311 3.58 0.46 12.88
CA ASP A 311 4.82 0.61 12.11
C ASP A 311 4.63 1.50 10.86
N GLY A 312 3.50 2.17 10.72
CA GLY A 312 3.23 3.10 9.62
C GLY A 312 1.75 3.34 9.36
N LEU A 313 1.47 4.46 8.76
CA LEU A 313 0.13 4.91 8.36
C LEU A 313 0.07 5.14 6.85
N LEU A 314 -1.08 4.91 6.24
CA LEU A 314 -1.34 5.19 4.82
C LEU A 314 -2.33 6.32 4.65
N PRO A 315 -2.00 7.41 3.92
CA PRO A 315 -2.97 8.42 3.53
C PRO A 315 -3.84 7.91 2.38
N ALA A 316 -5.11 8.34 2.35
CA ALA A 316 -6.01 8.02 1.25
C ALA A 316 -5.52 8.61 -0.07
N ASP A 317 -5.59 7.78 -1.12
CA ASP A 317 -5.17 8.09 -2.48
C ASP A 317 -6.34 7.89 -3.45
N ILE A 318 -6.80 8.96 -4.09
CA ILE A 318 -8.04 8.99 -4.88
C ILE A 318 -7.87 8.31 -6.23
N ASP A 319 -8.69 7.28 -6.48
CA ASP A 319 -8.94 6.69 -7.79
C ASP A 319 -10.24 7.22 -8.41
N GLY A 320 -10.21 7.43 -9.72
CA GLY A 320 -11.36 7.91 -10.51
C GLY A 320 -11.62 9.40 -10.33
N MET A 321 -12.61 9.89 -11.08
CA MET A 321 -12.92 11.32 -11.16
C MET A 321 -13.99 11.77 -10.15
N THR A 322 -14.59 10.83 -9.41
CA THR A 322 -15.62 11.18 -8.42
C THR A 322 -14.96 11.67 -7.13
N LYS A 323 -15.04 12.96 -6.91
CA LYS A 323 -14.46 13.60 -5.72
C LYS A 323 -15.19 13.16 -4.44
N PRO A 324 -14.50 13.11 -3.30
CA PRO A 324 -15.13 13.02 -1.99
C PRO A 324 -16.09 14.20 -1.77
N ARG A 325 -16.96 14.07 -0.75
CA ARG A 325 -17.85 15.17 -0.37
C ARG A 325 -17.05 16.42 0.00
N GLU A 326 -17.63 17.57 -0.27
CA GLU A 326 -17.05 18.85 0.12
C GLU A 326 -16.77 18.87 1.63
N ASP A 327 -15.66 19.45 2.02
CA ASP A 327 -15.15 19.46 3.41
C ASP A 327 -14.92 18.08 4.06
N SER A 328 -14.87 17.02 3.26
CA SER A 328 -14.53 15.68 3.75
C SER A 328 -13.12 15.66 4.32
N ALA A 329 -12.95 15.06 5.50
CA ALA A 329 -11.62 14.81 6.03
C ALA A 329 -10.87 13.83 5.12
N ILE A 330 -9.56 13.95 5.10
CA ILE A 330 -8.64 13.02 4.43
C ILE A 330 -8.43 11.84 5.37
N PRO A 331 -8.88 10.63 5.02
CA PRO A 331 -8.64 9.46 5.86
C PRO A 331 -7.16 9.05 5.82
N ILE A 332 -6.64 8.68 6.97
CA ILE A 332 -5.33 8.04 7.12
C ILE A 332 -5.55 6.78 7.94
N VAL A 333 -5.03 5.63 7.49
CA VAL A 333 -5.31 4.34 8.12
C VAL A 333 -4.02 3.63 8.52
N GLY A 334 -4.01 3.09 9.73
CA GLY A 334 -3.00 2.16 10.23
C GLY A 334 -3.65 0.87 10.73
N THR A 335 -2.87 -0.18 10.90
CA THR A 335 -3.30 -1.44 11.47
C THR A 335 -2.81 -1.56 12.92
N GLN A 336 -3.53 -2.33 13.72
CA GLN A 336 -3.23 -2.62 15.10
C GLN A 336 -3.36 -4.13 15.32
N ASP A 337 -2.33 -4.72 15.92
CA ASP A 337 -2.20 -6.15 16.18
C ASP A 337 -1.88 -6.36 17.66
N ASP A 338 -2.68 -7.14 18.38
CA ASP A 338 -2.47 -7.40 19.80
C ASP A 338 -1.28 -8.33 20.07
N GLY A 339 -0.85 -9.10 19.06
CA GLY A 339 0.38 -9.88 19.03
C GLY A 339 1.61 -9.10 18.54
N GLY A 340 1.43 -7.94 17.88
CA GLY A 340 2.44 -7.23 17.11
C GLY A 340 3.59 -6.57 17.88
N GLY A 341 3.60 -6.61 19.21
CA GLY A 341 4.68 -6.04 20.03
C GLY A 341 4.62 -4.53 20.26
N TYR A 342 3.63 -3.85 19.72
CA TYR A 342 3.42 -2.39 19.86
C TYR A 342 2.50 -2.00 21.02
N GLY A 343 2.15 -2.96 21.88
CA GLY A 343 1.35 -2.71 23.09
C GLY A 343 -0.16 -2.60 22.86
N ALA A 344 -0.65 -2.99 21.70
CA ALA A 344 -2.06 -3.10 21.42
C ALA A 344 -2.73 -4.22 22.24
N THR A 345 -4.02 -4.08 22.52
CA THR A 345 -4.81 -5.05 23.28
C THR A 345 -5.91 -5.73 22.47
N SER A 346 -6.03 -5.37 21.19
CA SER A 346 -6.99 -5.94 20.24
C SER A 346 -6.56 -5.63 18.81
N ASP A 347 -7.04 -6.42 17.87
CA ASP A 347 -6.84 -6.19 16.44
C ASP A 347 -7.82 -5.16 15.91
N ALA A 348 -7.31 -4.15 15.23
CA ALA A 348 -8.11 -3.05 14.74
C ALA A 348 -7.48 -2.34 13.53
N LEU A 349 -8.31 -1.53 12.85
CA LEU A 349 -7.85 -0.46 11.97
C LEU A 349 -8.02 0.87 12.71
N ASN A 350 -6.95 1.62 12.81
CA ASN A 350 -6.94 2.98 13.36
C ASN A 350 -7.17 3.97 12.22
N VAL A 351 -8.29 4.68 12.24
CA VAL A 351 -8.64 5.66 11.21
C VAL A 351 -8.47 7.06 11.78
N TRP A 352 -7.61 7.84 11.12
CA TRP A 352 -7.35 9.23 11.44
C TRP A 352 -8.01 10.13 10.39
N ASP A 353 -8.59 11.23 10.84
CA ASP A 353 -9.15 12.30 10.00
C ASP A 353 -8.19 13.49 9.96
N LEU A 354 -7.55 13.74 8.83
CA LEU A 354 -6.81 14.96 8.58
C LEU A 354 -7.72 15.97 7.88
N ARG A 355 -7.83 17.17 8.43
CA ARG A 355 -8.57 18.29 7.83
C ARG A 355 -7.61 19.45 7.60
N VAL A 356 -7.62 20.00 6.40
CA VAL A 356 -6.82 21.19 6.07
C VAL A 356 -7.72 22.19 5.36
N LYS A 357 -7.59 23.47 5.71
CA LYS A 357 -8.22 24.58 4.98
C LYS A 357 -7.15 25.57 4.56
N TRP A 358 -6.80 25.53 3.28
CA TRP A 358 -5.79 26.38 2.66
C TRP A 358 -6.37 27.78 2.41
N ARG A 359 -6.34 28.63 3.43
CA ARG A 359 -6.73 30.06 3.36
C ARG A 359 -5.50 30.94 3.53
N SER A 360 -5.67 32.28 3.49
CA SER A 360 -4.60 33.23 3.85
C SER A 360 -3.99 32.89 5.21
N THR A 361 -4.83 32.63 6.19
CA THR A 361 -4.47 31.98 7.46
C THR A 361 -4.99 30.56 7.41
N PRO A 362 -4.12 29.56 7.20
CA PRO A 362 -4.55 28.18 7.09
C PRO A 362 -4.92 27.60 8.46
N THR A 363 -5.80 26.60 8.46
CA THR A 363 -6.16 25.84 9.66
C THR A 363 -6.10 24.36 9.35
N SER A 364 -5.72 23.55 10.35
CA SER A 364 -5.67 22.10 10.21
C SER A 364 -5.96 21.41 11.54
N SER A 365 -6.46 20.18 11.47
CA SER A 365 -6.58 19.26 12.60
C SER A 365 -6.30 17.83 12.13
N LEU A 366 -5.66 17.05 12.99
CA LEU A 366 -5.47 15.61 12.83
C LEU A 366 -6.04 14.93 14.07
N THR A 367 -7.04 14.07 13.90
CA THR A 367 -7.72 13.41 15.02
C THR A 367 -7.90 11.94 14.75
N LEU A 368 -7.75 11.09 15.76
CA LEU A 368 -8.18 9.70 15.68
C LEU A 368 -9.72 9.67 15.61
N ALA A 369 -10.24 9.37 14.43
CA ALA A 369 -11.68 9.35 14.19
C ALA A 369 -12.33 8.11 14.81
N THR A 370 -11.70 6.95 14.69
CA THR A 370 -12.20 5.68 15.23
C THR A 370 -11.14 4.59 15.19
N GLN A 371 -11.30 3.61 16.08
CA GLN A 371 -10.67 2.31 16.01
C GLN A 371 -11.72 1.30 15.58
N LEU A 372 -11.53 0.63 14.47
CA LEU A 372 -12.47 -0.34 13.90
C LEU A 372 -12.00 -1.74 14.26
N PRO A 373 -12.68 -2.48 15.12
CA PRO A 373 -12.34 -3.88 15.40
C PRO A 373 -12.36 -4.72 14.12
N VAL A 374 -11.38 -5.59 13.96
CA VAL A 374 -11.26 -6.52 12.86
C VAL A 374 -11.19 -7.96 13.37
N ALA A 375 -11.36 -8.95 12.50
CA ALA A 375 -11.10 -10.33 12.85
C ALA A 375 -9.60 -10.47 13.18
N ALA A 376 -9.30 -11.34 14.14
CA ALA A 376 -7.96 -11.59 14.62
C ALA A 376 -6.99 -11.92 13.46
N PHE A 377 -5.78 -11.43 13.56
CA PHE A 377 -4.67 -11.72 12.64
C PHE A 377 -3.36 -11.66 13.39
N ASP A 378 -2.30 -12.20 12.81
CA ASP A 378 -0.94 -12.10 13.34
C ASP A 378 -0.02 -11.49 12.27
N SER A 379 0.54 -10.34 12.55
CA SER A 379 1.54 -9.68 11.71
C SER A 379 2.98 -10.12 12.05
N GLN A 380 3.16 -11.00 13.02
CA GLN A 380 4.45 -11.61 13.33
C GLN A 380 4.57 -12.96 12.62
N PHE A 381 5.63 -13.11 11.85
CA PHE A 381 5.93 -14.36 11.17
C PHE A 381 6.73 -15.32 12.06
N PRO A 382 6.74 -16.63 11.75
CA PRO A 382 7.39 -17.65 12.58
C PRO A 382 8.92 -17.58 12.58
N CYS A 383 9.49 -16.52 12.08
CA CYS A 383 10.90 -16.23 12.23
C CYS A 383 11.16 -15.57 13.59
N ALA A 384 12.36 -15.74 14.14
CA ALA A 384 12.71 -15.16 15.43
C ALA A 384 12.48 -13.63 15.43
N PRO A 385 12.08 -13.02 16.57
CA PRO A 385 11.72 -11.59 16.61
C PRO A 385 12.76 -10.61 16.07
N THR A 386 14.02 -11.02 16.02
CA THR A 386 15.13 -10.25 15.47
C THR A 386 15.60 -10.75 14.11
N ALA A 387 15.09 -11.89 13.63
CA ALA A 387 15.43 -12.45 12.33
C ALA A 387 14.46 -11.93 11.27
N ARG A 388 14.97 -11.60 10.10
CA ARG A 388 14.20 -11.19 8.93
C ARG A 388 13.96 -12.34 7.96
N ASP A 389 14.79 -13.36 8.06
CA ASP A 389 14.97 -14.45 7.12
C ASP A 389 13.86 -15.49 7.33
N CYS A 390 12.69 -15.26 6.77
CA CYS A 390 11.47 -15.98 7.12
C CYS A 390 10.95 -16.90 6.03
N LEU A 391 11.01 -16.51 4.75
CA LEU A 391 10.38 -17.25 3.67
C LEU A 391 11.41 -18.09 2.91
N PRO A 392 11.28 -19.44 2.93
CA PRO A 392 12.21 -20.33 2.24
C PRO A 392 12.10 -20.17 0.73
N GLN A 393 13.22 -20.41 0.02
CA GLN A 393 13.32 -20.36 -1.44
C GLN A 393 13.77 -21.73 -1.97
N PRO A 394 13.39 -22.10 -3.22
CA PRO A 394 13.81 -23.36 -3.82
C PRO A 394 15.32 -23.53 -3.83
N GLY A 395 15.80 -24.68 -3.31
CA GLY A 395 17.22 -25.02 -3.27
C GLY A 395 18.04 -24.28 -2.22
N ILE A 396 17.47 -23.35 -1.45
CA ILE A 396 18.12 -22.66 -0.35
C ILE A 396 17.88 -23.42 0.94
N THR A 397 18.96 -23.84 1.60
CA THR A 397 18.92 -24.56 2.88
C THR A 397 19.47 -23.73 4.04
N ASP A 398 20.17 -22.63 3.74
CA ASP A 398 20.66 -21.70 4.74
C ASP A 398 19.55 -20.68 5.10
N PRO A 399 19.02 -20.73 6.32
CA PRO A 399 17.95 -19.81 6.73
C PRO A 399 18.34 -18.32 6.66
N THR A 400 19.63 -17.97 6.72
CA THR A 400 20.10 -16.59 6.61
C THR A 400 19.92 -16.01 5.19
N GLN A 401 19.52 -16.85 4.24
CA GLN A 401 19.19 -16.47 2.87
C GLN A 401 17.69 -16.61 2.55
N TYR A 402 16.85 -16.81 3.58
CA TYR A 402 15.39 -16.75 3.41
C TYR A 402 14.94 -15.31 3.21
N LEU A 403 13.83 -15.12 2.52
CA LEU A 403 13.35 -13.77 2.21
C LEU A 403 12.75 -13.07 3.42
N ASP A 404 12.98 -11.77 3.49
CA ASP A 404 12.56 -10.91 4.58
C ASP A 404 11.05 -10.60 4.51
N VAL A 405 10.38 -10.74 5.65
CA VAL A 405 8.98 -10.29 5.85
C VAL A 405 8.82 -9.39 7.08
N LEU A 406 9.89 -9.14 7.83
CA LEU A 406 9.82 -8.35 9.06
C LEU A 406 9.53 -6.88 8.81
N SER A 407 9.90 -6.36 7.65
CA SER A 407 9.63 -4.97 7.27
C SER A 407 8.14 -4.64 7.17
N TYR A 408 7.27 -5.65 7.23
CA TYR A 408 5.83 -5.50 6.96
C TYR A 408 4.93 -5.68 8.18
N ARG A 409 5.51 -5.76 9.39
CA ARG A 409 4.74 -5.93 10.63
C ARG A 409 3.86 -4.74 10.93
N GLN A 410 2.66 -5.03 11.43
CA GLN A 410 1.68 -4.09 11.98
C GLN A 410 1.60 -2.76 11.20
N ARG A 411 1.65 -2.86 9.88
CA ARG A 411 1.43 -1.75 8.97
C ARG A 411 0.80 -2.25 7.68
N PRO A 412 -0.14 -1.50 7.11
CA PRO A 412 -0.65 -1.82 5.79
C PRO A 412 0.43 -1.54 4.75
N THR A 413 0.46 -2.35 3.68
CA THR A 413 1.31 -2.11 2.52
C THR A 413 0.68 -1.05 1.60
N TRP A 414 1.52 -0.37 0.80
CA TRP A 414 1.07 0.61 -0.17
C TRP A 414 -0.01 0.00 -1.08
N ARG A 415 -1.14 0.62 -1.29
CA ARG A 415 -1.61 1.95 -0.92
C ARG A 415 -2.96 1.86 -0.19
N LEU A 416 -3.46 2.98 0.32
CA LEU A 416 -4.85 3.13 0.76
C LEU A 416 -5.66 3.70 -0.42
N ALA A 417 -6.12 2.83 -1.30
CA ALA A 417 -6.88 3.26 -2.47
C ALA A 417 -8.27 3.73 -2.06
N TYR A 418 -8.59 4.98 -2.39
CA TYR A 418 -9.88 5.62 -2.10
C TYR A 418 -10.73 5.74 -3.35
N ARG A 419 -12.02 5.43 -3.22
CA ARG A 419 -12.99 5.63 -4.29
C ARG A 419 -14.34 6.08 -3.74
N SER A 420 -14.99 7.00 -4.44
CA SER A 420 -16.35 7.44 -4.11
C SER A 420 -17.38 6.77 -5.04
N PHE A 421 -18.33 6.03 -4.45
CA PHE A 421 -19.43 5.36 -5.14
C PHE A 421 -20.78 5.95 -4.70
N LYS A 422 -21.39 6.84 -5.51
CA LYS A 422 -22.76 7.35 -5.30
C LYS A 422 -23.05 7.73 -3.82
N GLY A 423 -22.11 8.44 -3.19
CA GLY A 423 -22.25 8.91 -1.81
C GLY A 423 -21.76 7.95 -0.71
N VAL A 424 -21.24 6.80 -1.08
CA VAL A 424 -20.47 5.92 -0.20
C VAL A 424 -19.00 6.05 -0.57
N GLU A 425 -18.17 6.35 0.40
CA GLU A 425 -16.72 6.38 0.23
C GLU A 425 -16.14 5.03 0.64
N SER A 426 -15.31 4.46 -0.21
CA SER A 426 -14.65 3.16 -0.02
C SER A 426 -13.14 3.35 0.03
N LEU A 427 -12.50 2.70 0.98
CA LEU A 427 -11.07 2.66 1.21
C LEU A 427 -10.65 1.21 1.22
N VAL A 428 -9.70 0.82 0.38
CA VAL A 428 -9.16 -0.53 0.38
C VAL A 428 -7.66 -0.52 0.62
N THR A 429 -7.20 -1.45 1.44
CA THR A 429 -5.78 -1.67 1.74
C THR A 429 -5.52 -3.13 2.08
N ALA A 430 -4.26 -3.53 2.09
CA ALA A 430 -3.84 -4.89 2.40
C ALA A 430 -2.56 -4.88 3.26
N GLN A 431 -2.26 -6.02 3.87
CA GLN A 431 -1.02 -6.27 4.60
C GLN A 431 -0.64 -7.75 4.55
N SER A 432 0.63 -8.03 4.76
CA SER A 432 1.11 -9.41 4.96
C SER A 432 0.86 -9.85 6.39
N VAL A 433 0.38 -11.09 6.56
CA VAL A 433 0.12 -11.68 7.88
C VAL A 433 0.58 -13.14 7.91
N GLU A 434 0.81 -13.71 9.10
CA GLU A 434 0.84 -15.14 9.28
C GLU A 434 -0.60 -15.68 9.20
N ALA A 435 -0.99 -16.17 8.02
CA ALA A 435 -2.35 -16.64 7.77
C ALA A 435 -2.65 -17.98 8.44
N SER A 436 -1.64 -18.82 8.56
CA SER A 436 -1.64 -20.08 9.32
C SER A 436 -0.20 -20.35 9.76
N PRO A 437 0.04 -21.22 10.76
CA PRO A 437 1.39 -21.44 11.27
C PRO A 437 2.42 -21.69 10.17
N GLY A 438 3.39 -20.78 10.04
CA GLY A 438 4.46 -20.82 9.06
C GLY A 438 4.07 -20.46 7.63
N GLN A 439 2.87 -19.96 7.34
CA GLN A 439 2.43 -19.55 6.01
C GLN A 439 2.06 -18.07 5.95
N ALA A 440 2.76 -17.30 5.13
CA ALA A 440 2.41 -15.93 4.83
C ALA A 440 1.18 -15.85 3.91
N GLY A 441 0.25 -14.94 4.22
CA GLY A 441 -0.94 -14.65 3.43
C GLY A 441 -1.23 -13.16 3.33
N MET A 442 -2.12 -12.80 2.40
CA MET A 442 -2.52 -11.43 2.16
C MET A 442 -3.84 -11.10 2.87
N ARG A 443 -3.75 -10.37 3.95
CA ARG A 443 -4.89 -9.76 4.63
C ARG A 443 -5.30 -8.50 3.90
N TRP A 444 -6.61 -8.32 3.64
CA TRP A 444 -7.16 -7.15 2.97
C TRP A 444 -8.43 -6.65 3.65
N TYR A 445 -8.70 -5.36 3.48
CA TYR A 445 -9.83 -4.67 4.10
C TYR A 445 -10.52 -3.74 3.11
N GLU A 446 -11.83 -3.61 3.25
CA GLU A 446 -12.61 -2.49 2.73
C GLU A 446 -13.26 -1.76 3.90
N VAL A 447 -12.88 -0.51 4.07
CA VAL A 447 -13.51 0.41 5.02
C VAL A 447 -14.43 1.34 4.24
N ARG A 448 -15.65 1.51 4.69
CA ARG A 448 -16.59 2.46 4.09
C ARG A 448 -16.91 3.60 5.04
N ARG A 449 -17.00 4.79 4.47
CA ARG A 449 -17.51 5.97 5.15
C ARG A 449 -18.88 6.35 4.59
N GLY A 450 -19.92 6.20 5.40
CA GLY A 450 -21.30 6.51 5.02
C GLY A 450 -21.60 8.01 4.98
N SER A 451 -22.81 8.38 4.58
CA SER A 451 -23.25 9.78 4.49
C SER A 451 -23.21 10.53 5.83
N ALA A 452 -23.30 9.84 6.96
CA ALA A 452 -23.13 10.41 8.29
C ALA A 452 -21.67 10.70 8.68
N GLY A 453 -20.70 10.31 7.85
CA GLY A 453 -19.27 10.47 8.12
C GLY A 453 -18.66 9.37 9.00
N THR A 454 -19.43 8.37 9.40
CA THR A 454 -18.97 7.25 10.22
C THR A 454 -18.27 6.19 9.36
N TYR A 455 -17.18 5.64 9.88
CA TYR A 455 -16.44 4.56 9.26
C TYR A 455 -16.92 3.20 9.78
N ALA A 456 -16.86 2.19 8.91
CA ALA A 456 -17.10 0.80 9.27
C ALA A 456 -16.29 -0.13 8.36
N VAL A 457 -15.83 -1.27 8.89
CA VAL A 457 -15.29 -2.35 8.08
C VAL A 457 -16.46 -2.97 7.32
N ALA A 458 -16.50 -2.76 6.00
CA ALA A 458 -17.54 -3.30 5.15
C ALA A 458 -17.27 -4.79 4.85
N GLN A 459 -16.01 -5.15 4.71
CA GLN A 459 -15.53 -6.52 4.55
C GLN A 459 -14.02 -6.61 4.80
N GLN A 460 -13.58 -7.83 5.05
CA GLN A 460 -12.19 -8.19 5.25
C GLN A 460 -11.99 -9.66 4.88
N GLY A 461 -10.77 -10.04 4.57
CA GLY A 461 -10.41 -11.44 4.30
C GLY A 461 -8.90 -11.61 4.32
N THR A 462 -8.46 -12.86 4.52
CA THR A 462 -7.06 -13.27 4.39
C THR A 462 -6.96 -14.31 3.28
N TYR A 463 -6.31 -13.97 2.19
CA TYR A 463 -6.14 -14.88 1.05
C TYR A 463 -4.84 -15.69 1.21
N ALA A 464 -4.99 -16.97 1.53
CA ALA A 464 -3.89 -17.91 1.69
C ALA A 464 -4.37 -19.34 1.38
N PRO A 465 -4.53 -19.72 0.10
CA PRO A 465 -4.84 -21.10 -0.29
C PRO A 465 -3.88 -22.11 0.35
N ALA A 466 -4.42 -23.26 0.75
CA ALA A 466 -3.68 -24.32 1.42
C ALA A 466 -2.83 -25.14 0.41
N ASP A 467 -1.95 -24.47 -0.32
CA ASP A 467 -1.07 -25.02 -1.36
C ASP A 467 0.42 -24.94 -0.99
N GLY A 468 0.74 -24.48 0.22
CA GLY A 468 2.11 -24.33 0.70
C GLY A 468 2.87 -23.16 0.06
N VAL A 469 2.18 -22.26 -0.65
CA VAL A 469 2.79 -21.08 -1.27
C VAL A 469 2.58 -19.86 -0.38
N HIS A 470 3.66 -19.19 0.01
CA HIS A 470 3.61 -17.91 0.71
C HIS A 470 3.15 -16.81 -0.24
N ARG A 471 2.34 -15.90 0.28
CA ARG A 471 1.87 -14.70 -0.41
C ARG A 471 2.12 -13.51 0.48
N TRP A 472 2.91 -12.56 0.00
CA TRP A 472 3.28 -11.38 0.79
C TRP A 472 3.53 -10.17 -0.12
N MET A 473 3.77 -9.03 0.47
CA MET A 473 4.11 -7.76 -0.20
C MET A 473 3.13 -7.47 -1.34
N GLY A 474 1.88 -7.26 -0.97
CA GLY A 474 0.81 -7.03 -1.94
C GLY A 474 0.27 -5.61 -1.91
N SER A 475 -0.51 -5.31 -2.95
CA SER A 475 -1.26 -4.06 -3.09
C SER A 475 -2.64 -4.36 -3.67
N ILE A 476 -3.64 -3.55 -3.28
CA ILE A 476 -5.04 -3.73 -3.66
C ILE A 476 -5.62 -2.41 -4.18
N ALA A 477 -6.49 -2.50 -5.20
CA ALA A 477 -7.26 -1.37 -5.71
C ALA A 477 -8.68 -1.78 -6.11
N GLN A 478 -9.55 -0.80 -6.35
CA GLN A 478 -10.93 -0.99 -6.84
C GLN A 478 -11.13 -0.33 -8.20
N ASP A 479 -11.82 -1.01 -9.12
CA ASP A 479 -12.29 -0.40 -10.37
C ASP A 479 -13.60 0.41 -10.18
N LYS A 480 -14.08 1.07 -11.23
CA LYS A 480 -15.32 1.86 -11.20
C LYS A 480 -16.59 1.06 -10.92
N LYS A 481 -16.54 -0.29 -10.98
CA LYS A 481 -17.64 -1.20 -10.67
C LYS A 481 -17.59 -1.69 -9.23
N GLY A 482 -16.46 -1.41 -8.52
CA GLY A 482 -16.21 -1.91 -7.17
C GLY A 482 -15.64 -3.33 -7.14
N ASN A 483 -15.17 -3.86 -8.28
CA ASN A 483 -14.34 -5.06 -8.25
C ASN A 483 -12.99 -4.71 -7.65
N MET A 484 -12.38 -5.65 -6.93
CA MET A 484 -11.07 -5.45 -6.30
C MET A 484 -10.05 -6.39 -6.91
N ALA A 485 -8.87 -5.87 -7.22
CA ALA A 485 -7.71 -6.65 -7.61
C ALA A 485 -6.64 -6.58 -6.51
N LEU A 486 -6.05 -7.73 -6.18
CA LEU A 486 -4.98 -7.89 -5.20
C LEU A 486 -3.81 -8.60 -5.87
N GLY A 487 -2.67 -7.88 -6.00
CA GLY A 487 -1.41 -8.43 -6.49
C GLY A 487 -0.47 -8.70 -5.32
N TYR A 488 0.46 -9.65 -5.45
CA TYR A 488 1.41 -10.03 -4.40
C TYR A 488 2.60 -10.81 -4.95
N SER A 489 3.66 -10.88 -4.15
CA SER A 489 4.79 -11.78 -4.35
C SER A 489 4.44 -13.20 -3.89
N VAL A 490 5.04 -14.21 -4.53
CA VAL A 490 4.88 -15.63 -4.19
C VAL A 490 6.21 -16.35 -4.12
N VAL A 491 6.33 -17.29 -3.17
CA VAL A 491 7.48 -18.19 -3.04
C VAL A 491 7.09 -19.42 -2.23
N ASN A 492 7.80 -20.53 -2.41
CA ASN A 492 7.86 -21.62 -1.43
C ASN A 492 9.28 -22.24 -1.39
N GLY A 493 9.55 -23.11 -0.44
CA GLY A 493 10.87 -23.75 -0.32
C GLY A 493 11.09 -24.93 -1.29
N VAL A 494 10.16 -25.20 -2.22
CA VAL A 494 10.15 -26.43 -3.02
C VAL A 494 10.35 -26.15 -4.51
N ASP A 495 9.42 -25.47 -5.14
CA ASP A 495 9.32 -25.34 -6.60
C ASP A 495 8.76 -24.01 -7.10
N VAL A 496 8.23 -23.15 -6.19
CA VAL A 496 7.78 -21.80 -6.54
C VAL A 496 8.89 -20.81 -6.21
N TYR A 497 9.60 -20.37 -7.24
CA TYR A 497 10.61 -19.32 -7.13
C TYR A 497 9.94 -17.95 -6.89
N PRO A 498 10.68 -16.97 -6.28
CA PRO A 498 10.16 -15.62 -6.08
C PRO A 498 9.60 -15.02 -7.37
N GLY A 499 8.27 -14.89 -7.41
CA GLY A 499 7.50 -14.49 -8.59
C GLY A 499 6.31 -13.63 -8.21
N ILE A 500 5.46 -13.30 -9.18
CA ILE A 500 4.35 -12.35 -9.01
C ILE A 500 3.05 -12.97 -9.50
N ARG A 501 2.03 -12.94 -8.63
CA ARG A 501 0.67 -13.37 -8.94
C ARG A 501 -0.35 -12.29 -8.56
N TYR A 502 -1.58 -12.48 -9.00
CA TYR A 502 -2.72 -11.65 -8.64
C TYR A 502 -3.98 -12.47 -8.54
N THR A 503 -4.94 -11.99 -7.78
CA THR A 503 -6.30 -12.50 -7.67
C THR A 503 -7.25 -11.31 -7.63
N GLY A 504 -8.53 -11.58 -7.51
CA GLY A 504 -9.51 -10.53 -7.37
C GLY A 504 -10.87 -11.02 -6.91
N ARG A 505 -11.75 -10.06 -6.71
CA ARG A 505 -13.16 -10.32 -6.44
C ARG A 505 -14.06 -9.41 -7.24
N SER A 506 -15.17 -9.95 -7.71
CA SER A 506 -16.22 -9.11 -8.28
C SER A 506 -17.00 -8.39 -7.18
N ALA A 507 -17.52 -7.21 -7.47
CA ALA A 507 -18.35 -6.44 -6.54
C ALA A 507 -19.60 -7.23 -6.04
N ALA A 508 -20.09 -8.18 -6.85
CA ALA A 508 -21.23 -9.02 -6.52
C ALA A 508 -20.87 -10.31 -5.75
N ALA A 509 -19.58 -10.58 -5.52
CA ALA A 509 -19.15 -11.76 -4.78
C ALA A 509 -19.59 -11.70 -3.31
N PRO A 510 -19.71 -12.84 -2.62
CA PRO A 510 -19.89 -12.87 -1.18
C PRO A 510 -18.82 -12.03 -0.48
N LEU A 511 -19.23 -11.29 0.58
CA LEU A 511 -18.29 -10.47 1.33
C LEU A 511 -17.18 -11.31 1.95
N GLY A 512 -15.99 -10.73 2.07
CA GLY A 512 -14.85 -11.36 2.73
C GLY A 512 -14.11 -12.40 1.89
N THR A 513 -14.44 -12.58 0.59
CA THR A 513 -13.78 -13.59 -0.25
C THR A 513 -13.22 -13.01 -1.55
N MET A 514 -12.02 -13.44 -1.92
CA MET A 514 -11.54 -13.35 -3.31
C MET A 514 -12.17 -14.50 -4.07
N ASN A 515 -13.00 -14.22 -5.08
CA ASN A 515 -13.76 -15.24 -5.81
C ASN A 515 -13.22 -15.55 -7.21
N LEU A 516 -12.12 -14.92 -7.59
CA LEU A 516 -11.42 -15.17 -8.86
C LEU A 516 -10.13 -15.94 -8.60
N ALA A 517 -9.83 -16.91 -9.45
CA ALA A 517 -8.61 -17.70 -9.39
C ALA A 517 -7.35 -16.83 -9.53
N GLU A 518 -6.22 -17.34 -9.10
CA GLU A 518 -4.95 -16.65 -9.31
C GLU A 518 -4.59 -16.57 -10.79
N GLY A 519 -4.16 -15.38 -11.22
CA GLY A 519 -3.43 -15.16 -12.46
C GLY A 519 -1.93 -15.03 -12.17
N THR A 520 -1.10 -15.53 -13.06
CA THR A 520 0.35 -15.37 -12.99
C THR A 520 0.78 -14.19 -13.85
N ILE A 521 1.49 -13.23 -13.24
CA ILE A 521 2.18 -12.17 -13.98
C ILE A 521 3.50 -12.73 -14.50
N ILE A 522 4.31 -13.28 -13.58
CA ILE A 522 5.57 -13.93 -13.92
C ILE A 522 5.92 -14.99 -12.86
N ASN A 523 6.37 -16.17 -13.30
CA ASN A 523 7.03 -17.12 -12.43
C ASN A 523 8.51 -16.77 -12.33
N GLY A 524 9.05 -16.75 -11.11
CA GLY A 524 10.48 -16.67 -10.91
C GLY A 524 11.20 -17.91 -11.43
N SER A 525 12.50 -17.79 -11.62
CA SER A 525 13.38 -18.91 -12.01
C SER A 525 14.75 -18.85 -11.30
N GLY A 526 14.93 -17.91 -10.40
CA GLY A 526 16.11 -17.71 -9.57
C GLY A 526 15.71 -17.32 -8.15
N VAL A 527 16.70 -17.21 -7.26
CA VAL A 527 16.56 -16.90 -5.85
C VAL A 527 17.44 -15.72 -5.45
N GLN A 528 17.07 -15.04 -4.35
CA GLN A 528 17.92 -14.07 -3.69
C GLN A 528 18.90 -14.81 -2.76
N THR A 529 20.18 -14.39 -2.78
CA THR A 529 21.22 -14.95 -1.92
C THR A 529 22.01 -13.87 -1.17
N THR A 530 21.40 -12.70 -0.98
CA THR A 530 22.03 -11.61 -0.21
C THR A 530 22.08 -11.95 1.27
N THR A 531 23.10 -11.45 1.96
CA THR A 531 23.24 -11.61 3.42
C THR A 531 22.32 -10.70 4.21
N ASN A 532 21.68 -9.70 3.56
CA ASN A 532 20.70 -8.83 4.21
C ASN A 532 19.25 -9.29 3.99
N SER A 533 19.03 -10.31 3.16
CA SER A 533 17.76 -10.96 2.82
C SER A 533 16.59 -10.01 2.44
N ARG A 534 16.82 -8.70 2.33
CA ARG A 534 15.80 -7.68 2.11
C ARG A 534 14.99 -7.91 0.84
N TRP A 535 13.66 -7.87 1.00
CA TRP A 535 12.67 -7.72 -0.07
C TRP A 535 12.23 -6.26 -0.17
N GLY A 536 11.70 -5.81 -1.32
CA GLY A 536 11.22 -4.45 -1.47
C GLY A 536 10.09 -4.09 -0.52
N ASP A 537 10.11 -2.87 0.00
CA ASP A 537 9.12 -2.35 0.95
C ASP A 537 7.89 -1.75 0.24
N TYR A 538 7.90 -1.75 -1.09
CA TYR A 538 6.86 -1.15 -1.94
C TYR A 538 6.43 -2.09 -3.05
N THR A 539 5.17 -1.93 -3.44
CA THR A 539 4.53 -2.46 -4.63
C THR A 539 3.27 -1.62 -4.87
N SER A 540 2.77 -1.53 -6.09
CA SER A 540 1.56 -0.72 -6.34
C SER A 540 0.59 -1.36 -7.31
N MET A 541 -0.70 -1.35 -6.91
CA MET A 541 -1.85 -1.67 -7.73
C MET A 541 -2.63 -0.38 -7.99
N ASN A 542 -2.73 0.02 -9.27
CA ASN A 542 -3.37 1.23 -9.70
C ASN A 542 -4.48 0.94 -10.72
N VAL A 543 -5.38 1.89 -10.92
CA VAL A 543 -6.46 1.78 -11.91
C VAL A 543 -6.23 2.76 -13.04
N ASP A 544 -6.26 2.27 -14.27
CA ASP A 544 -6.06 3.06 -15.47
C ASP A 544 -7.10 4.19 -15.61
N PRO A 545 -6.71 5.46 -15.59
CA PRO A 545 -7.65 6.57 -15.68
C PRO A 545 -8.35 6.68 -17.02
N SER A 546 -7.86 6.00 -18.07
CA SER A 546 -8.46 6.06 -19.41
C SER A 546 -9.79 5.30 -19.49
N ASP A 547 -9.93 4.20 -18.73
CA ASP A 547 -11.12 3.36 -18.78
C ASP A 547 -11.72 3.08 -17.38
N ASP A 548 -10.94 3.37 -16.34
CA ASP A 548 -11.32 3.19 -14.93
C ASP A 548 -11.69 1.73 -14.59
N CYS A 549 -11.09 0.77 -15.32
CA CYS A 549 -11.32 -0.67 -15.27
C CYS A 549 -10.06 -1.51 -15.29
N THR A 550 -9.06 -1.10 -16.06
CA THR A 550 -7.80 -1.84 -16.20
C THR A 550 -6.93 -1.60 -14.97
N PHE A 551 -6.53 -2.67 -14.32
CA PHE A 551 -5.56 -2.62 -13.24
C PHE A 551 -4.14 -2.70 -13.79
N TRP A 552 -3.23 -1.95 -13.17
CA TRP A 552 -1.81 -1.99 -13.41
C TRP A 552 -1.09 -2.35 -12.12
N TYR A 553 -0.12 -3.27 -12.20
CA TYR A 553 0.59 -3.77 -11.03
C TYR A 553 2.08 -3.89 -11.33
N VAL A 554 2.90 -3.50 -10.38
CA VAL A 554 4.36 -3.68 -10.41
C VAL A 554 4.83 -4.34 -9.13
N ASN A 555 5.77 -5.28 -9.24
CA ASN A 555 6.48 -5.87 -8.11
C ASN A 555 7.82 -6.44 -8.59
N GLU A 556 8.65 -6.90 -7.64
CA GLU A 556 9.92 -7.55 -7.91
C GLU A 556 9.79 -9.07 -8.04
N TYR A 557 10.74 -9.67 -8.75
CA TYR A 557 10.90 -11.11 -8.88
C TYR A 557 12.35 -11.48 -9.19
N TYR A 558 12.69 -12.76 -9.21
CA TYR A 558 14.05 -13.24 -9.46
C TYR A 558 14.11 -14.19 -10.65
N THR A 559 15.13 -14.02 -11.50
CA THR A 559 15.45 -14.92 -12.62
C THR A 559 16.76 -15.64 -12.40
N ALA A 560 16.95 -16.80 -13.05
CA ALA A 560 18.22 -17.52 -13.04
C ALA A 560 19.38 -16.65 -13.56
N ALA A 561 19.13 -15.82 -14.59
CA ALA A 561 20.11 -14.89 -15.11
C ALA A 561 20.44 -13.77 -14.12
N GLY A 562 19.42 -13.22 -13.43
CA GLY A 562 19.61 -12.22 -12.38
C GLY A 562 20.45 -12.80 -11.24
N GLN A 563 20.09 -13.96 -10.72
CA GLN A 563 20.82 -14.67 -9.67
C GLN A 563 22.29 -14.95 -10.09
N ALA A 564 22.52 -15.36 -11.33
CA ALA A 564 23.88 -15.60 -11.83
C ALA A 564 24.72 -14.30 -11.92
N SER A 565 24.07 -13.14 -12.07
CA SER A 565 24.72 -11.84 -12.15
C SER A 565 25.05 -11.23 -10.79
N SER A 566 24.24 -11.52 -9.77
CA SER A 566 24.36 -10.93 -8.44
C SER A 566 23.50 -11.68 -7.41
N PRO A 567 23.94 -11.77 -6.14
CA PRO A 567 23.10 -12.22 -5.03
C PRO A 567 21.79 -11.44 -4.89
N ALA A 568 21.77 -10.15 -5.25
CA ALA A 568 20.61 -9.28 -5.30
C ALA A 568 20.17 -8.97 -6.74
N GLY A 569 20.13 -9.99 -7.60
CA GLY A 569 19.80 -9.85 -9.03
C GLY A 569 18.31 -9.72 -9.31
N TRP A 570 17.60 -8.87 -8.54
CA TRP A 570 16.18 -8.62 -8.71
C TRP A 570 15.86 -7.94 -10.06
N GLN A 571 14.68 -8.20 -10.53
CA GLN A 571 14.03 -7.52 -11.64
C GLN A 571 12.62 -7.12 -11.23
N THR A 572 12.07 -6.08 -11.83
CA THR A 572 10.68 -5.72 -11.69
C THR A 572 9.87 -6.16 -12.89
N ARG A 573 8.57 -6.39 -12.67
CA ARG A 573 7.64 -6.74 -13.73
C ARG A 573 6.40 -5.88 -13.63
N ILE A 574 6.03 -5.25 -14.73
CA ILE A 574 4.85 -4.42 -14.86
C ILE A 574 3.82 -5.20 -15.68
N ALA A 575 2.59 -5.27 -15.18
CA ALA A 575 1.52 -5.92 -15.92
C ALA A 575 0.20 -5.17 -15.76
N SER A 576 -0.64 -5.27 -16.78
CA SER A 576 -2.03 -4.82 -16.70
C SER A 576 -3.01 -5.95 -17.01
N PHE A 577 -4.18 -5.88 -16.41
CA PHE A 577 -5.26 -6.86 -16.58
C PHE A 577 -6.61 -6.25 -16.22
N ARG A 578 -7.70 -6.95 -16.58
CA ARG A 578 -9.06 -6.58 -16.19
C ARG A 578 -9.72 -7.72 -15.44
N LEU A 579 -10.56 -7.36 -14.48
CA LEU A 579 -11.45 -8.32 -13.85
C LEU A 579 -12.76 -8.46 -14.67
N PRO A 580 -13.39 -9.64 -14.64
CA PRO A 580 -14.68 -9.84 -15.31
C PRO A 580 -15.73 -8.83 -14.83
N GLY A 581 -16.49 -8.27 -15.77
CA GLY A 581 -17.60 -7.36 -15.48
C GLY A 581 -17.27 -5.86 -15.55
N CYS A 582 -16.03 -5.52 -15.73
CA CYS A 582 -15.61 -4.18 -16.09
C CYS A 582 -15.01 -4.18 -17.50
#